data_0cb91a1dc8cde59f6b4e21dc31fadf84
#
_entry.id   0cb91a1dc8cde59f6b4e21dc31fadf84
#
_cell.length_a   1.000
_cell.length_b   1.000
_cell.length_c   1.000
_cell.angle_alpha   90.00
_cell.angle_beta   90.00
_cell.angle_gamma   90.00
#
_symmetry.space_group_name_H-M   'P 1'
#
loop_
_entity.id
_entity.type
_entity.pdbx_description
1 polymer ?
#
loop_
_entity_poly.entity_id
_entity_poly.type
_entity_poly.pdbx_seq_one_letter_code
_entity_poly.pdbx_strand_id
1 'polypeptide(L)'
;MTMEIALAPLPYFWTKQATFEFYARIAETAVDRVYLGEIVCPRRQTLKFADWLAIATLLRDAGKTVVLSGYTLIESTSQIKWLRKLCDAGWPLEANDLTMVALLEAANISDWTAGAQLNIYHGDTLRTFAAMGASR
;
A
#
# COMPACT_ATOMS: atom_id res chain seq x y z
N MET A 1 17.76 -19.05 6.42
CA MET A 1 16.86 -17.89 6.65
C MET A 1 17.25 -16.81 5.65
N THR A 2 16.40 -16.53 4.70
CA THR A 2 16.64 -15.50 3.68
C THR A 2 16.06 -14.18 4.20
N MET A 3 16.84 -13.12 4.17
CA MET A 3 16.38 -11.77 4.53
C MET A 3 15.58 -11.20 3.35
N GLU A 4 14.36 -10.72 3.60
CA GLU A 4 13.53 -10.01 2.63
C GLU A 4 13.79 -8.51 2.72
N ILE A 5 14.11 -7.87 1.60
CA ILE A 5 14.30 -6.41 1.51
C ILE A 5 13.00 -5.79 1.04
N ALA A 6 12.39 -4.94 1.87
CA ALA A 6 11.16 -4.24 1.54
C ALA A 6 11.40 -2.74 1.38
N LEU A 7 10.84 -2.16 0.32
CA LEU A 7 10.83 -0.72 0.08
C LEU A 7 9.48 -0.14 0.55
N ALA A 8 9.54 0.84 1.45
CA ALA A 8 8.37 1.60 1.89
C ALA A 8 7.85 2.54 0.78
N PRO A 9 6.60 3.01 0.87
CA PRO A 9 6.08 4.02 -0.05
C PRO A 9 6.94 5.28 -0.06
N LEU A 10 7.07 5.90 -1.23
CA LEU A 10 7.89 7.08 -1.43
C LEU A 10 7.34 8.28 -0.64
N PRO A 11 8.08 8.85 0.33
CA PRO A 11 7.58 9.93 1.18
C PRO A 11 7.71 11.32 0.53
N TYR A 12 8.43 11.42 -0.58
CA TYR A 12 8.75 12.69 -1.23
C TYR A 12 7.74 13.06 -2.30
N PHE A 13 7.52 14.37 -2.46
CA PHE A 13 6.66 14.91 -3.50
C PHE A 13 7.47 15.14 -4.78
N TRP A 14 7.47 14.15 -5.65
CA TRP A 14 8.16 14.17 -6.94
C TRP A 14 7.18 14.33 -8.11
N THR A 15 7.71 14.71 -9.26
CA THR A 15 6.95 14.71 -10.51
C THR A 15 6.54 13.28 -10.89
N LYS A 16 5.50 13.15 -11.71
CA LYS A 16 5.08 11.86 -12.27
C LYS A 16 6.25 11.15 -12.96
N GLN A 17 7.00 11.87 -13.81
CA GLN A 17 8.15 11.31 -14.53
C GLN A 17 9.22 10.79 -13.57
N ALA A 18 9.66 11.60 -12.59
CA ALA A 18 10.66 11.17 -11.61
C ALA A 18 10.23 9.94 -10.81
N THR A 19 8.94 9.84 -10.49
CA THR A 19 8.38 8.69 -9.79
C THR A 19 8.44 7.42 -10.65
N PHE A 20 8.06 7.50 -11.92
CA PHE A 20 8.17 6.36 -12.85
C PHE A 20 9.62 5.93 -13.07
N GLU A 21 10.55 6.87 -13.27
CA GLU A 21 11.98 6.58 -13.42
C GLU A 21 12.57 5.94 -12.17
N PHE A 22 12.15 6.37 -10.99
CA PHE A 22 12.56 5.76 -9.72
C PHE A 22 12.12 4.29 -9.65
N TYR A 23 10.85 3.99 -9.86
CA TYR A 23 10.36 2.63 -9.77
C TYR A 23 10.86 1.72 -10.89
N ALA A 24 11.16 2.27 -12.07
CA ALA A 24 11.85 1.53 -13.13
C ALA A 24 13.25 1.07 -12.68
N ARG A 25 13.99 1.94 -11.98
CA ARG A 25 15.28 1.55 -11.38
C ARG A 25 15.12 0.56 -10.24
N ILE A 26 14.08 0.70 -9.39
CA ILE A 26 13.80 -0.27 -8.33
C ILE A 26 13.52 -1.67 -8.91
N ALA A 27 12.88 -1.76 -10.05
CA ALA A 27 12.64 -3.04 -10.73
C ALA A 27 13.93 -3.83 -11.01
N GLU A 28 15.07 -3.15 -11.20
CA GLU A 28 16.38 -3.74 -11.47
C GLU A 28 17.21 -4.04 -10.22
N THR A 29 16.72 -3.70 -9.02
CA THR A 29 17.44 -3.88 -7.75
C THR A 29 17.13 -5.23 -7.09
N ALA A 30 17.84 -5.54 -6.00
CA ALA A 30 17.62 -6.72 -5.16
C ALA A 30 16.46 -6.54 -4.13
N VAL A 31 15.62 -5.52 -4.28
CA VAL A 31 14.40 -5.35 -3.46
C VAL A 31 13.43 -6.48 -3.78
N ASP A 32 12.90 -7.13 -2.76
CA ASP A 32 11.96 -8.25 -2.91
C ASP A 32 10.50 -7.77 -2.91
N ARG A 33 10.19 -6.80 -2.04
CA ARG A 33 8.82 -6.30 -1.82
C ARG A 33 8.77 -4.79 -1.95
N VAL A 34 7.75 -4.27 -2.61
CA VAL A 34 7.52 -2.83 -2.76
C VAL A 34 6.13 -2.47 -2.25
N TYR A 35 6.08 -1.63 -1.23
CA TYR A 35 4.86 -0.95 -0.79
C TYR A 35 4.66 0.29 -1.63
N LEU A 36 3.53 0.40 -2.31
CA LEU A 36 3.30 1.36 -3.38
C LEU A 36 2.05 2.19 -3.12
N GLY A 37 2.18 3.50 -3.09
CA GLY A 37 1.07 4.43 -2.94
C GLY A 37 1.48 5.77 -2.35
N GLU A 38 0.56 6.73 -2.36
CA GLU A 38 0.72 8.00 -1.64
C GLU A 38 0.18 7.83 -0.21
N ILE A 39 1.06 7.78 0.77
CA ILE A 39 0.67 7.59 2.17
C ILE A 39 0.80 8.86 3.02
N VAL A 40 1.55 9.86 2.56
CA VAL A 40 1.87 11.06 3.34
C VAL A 40 0.75 12.08 3.31
N CYS A 41 0.28 12.39 2.10
CA CYS A 41 -0.74 13.41 1.94
C CYS A 41 -1.68 13.10 0.76
N PRO A 42 -2.93 12.74 1.03
CA PRO A 42 -3.88 12.38 -0.03
C PRO A 42 -4.25 13.56 -0.98
N ARG A 43 -3.78 14.77 -0.68
CA ARG A 43 -3.90 15.94 -1.56
C ARG A 43 -2.82 15.98 -2.65
N ARG A 44 -1.76 15.18 -2.52
CA ARG A 44 -0.71 15.02 -3.52
C ARG A 44 -1.22 14.10 -4.63
N GLN A 45 -1.83 14.65 -5.66
CA GLN A 45 -2.44 13.90 -6.77
C GLN A 45 -1.57 13.95 -8.03
N THR A 46 -0.26 13.79 -7.89
CA THR A 46 0.67 13.77 -9.03
C THR A 46 0.45 12.55 -9.92
N LEU A 47 0.15 11.40 -9.30
CA LEU A 47 -0.19 10.15 -10.00
C LEU A 47 -1.69 9.87 -9.86
N LYS A 48 -2.29 9.43 -10.96
CA LYS A 48 -3.66 8.90 -10.98
C LYS A 48 -3.66 7.43 -10.58
N PHE A 49 -4.82 6.89 -10.28
CA PHE A 49 -4.98 5.48 -9.93
C PHE A 49 -4.38 4.54 -10.99
N ALA A 50 -4.62 4.82 -12.27
CA ALA A 50 -4.06 4.05 -13.37
C ALA A 50 -2.52 4.11 -13.44
N ASP A 51 -1.92 5.22 -13.04
CA ASP A 51 -0.46 5.36 -12.98
C ASP A 51 0.14 4.44 -11.92
N TRP A 52 -0.49 4.37 -10.74
CA TRP A 52 -0.08 3.45 -9.68
C TRP A 52 -0.20 1.99 -10.11
N LEU A 53 -1.27 1.62 -10.81
CA LEU A 53 -1.42 0.26 -11.34
C LEU A 53 -0.39 -0.06 -12.43
N ALA A 54 -0.02 0.92 -13.25
CA ALA A 54 1.04 0.74 -14.26
C ALA A 54 2.39 0.47 -13.60
N ILE A 55 2.75 1.22 -12.55
CA ILE A 55 3.97 0.99 -11.76
C ILE A 55 3.90 -0.37 -11.07
N ALA A 56 2.75 -0.72 -10.47
CA ALA A 56 2.57 -2.01 -9.81
C ALA A 56 2.79 -3.18 -10.78
N THR A 57 2.26 -3.07 -12.00
CA THR A 57 2.43 -4.07 -13.06
C THR A 57 3.90 -4.19 -13.48
N LEU A 58 4.57 -3.06 -13.71
CA LEU A 58 6.00 -3.04 -14.05
C LEU A 58 6.86 -3.74 -12.99
N LEU A 59 6.62 -3.46 -11.72
CA LEU A 59 7.35 -4.08 -10.61
C LEU A 59 7.06 -5.58 -10.49
N ARG A 60 5.79 -5.98 -10.60
CA ARG A 60 5.38 -7.39 -10.59
C ARG A 60 6.02 -8.16 -11.74
N ASP A 61 6.03 -7.60 -12.93
CA ASP A 61 6.60 -8.25 -14.12
C ASP A 61 8.14 -8.35 -14.03
N ALA A 62 8.77 -7.50 -13.20
CA ALA A 62 10.17 -7.62 -12.79
C ALA A 62 10.40 -8.60 -11.62
N GLY A 63 9.37 -9.34 -11.20
CA GLY A 63 9.47 -10.36 -10.14
C GLY A 63 9.36 -9.83 -8.71
N LYS A 64 8.92 -8.57 -8.50
CA LYS A 64 8.74 -8.01 -7.18
C LYS A 64 7.37 -8.37 -6.59
N THR A 65 7.30 -8.58 -5.29
CA THR A 65 6.03 -8.58 -4.57
C THR A 65 5.57 -7.15 -4.38
N VAL A 66 4.39 -6.81 -4.89
CA VAL A 66 3.83 -5.45 -4.79
C VAL A 66 2.65 -5.45 -3.84
N VAL A 67 2.63 -4.48 -2.92
CA VAL A 67 1.54 -4.23 -1.97
C VAL A 67 1.06 -2.80 -2.17
N LEU A 68 -0.23 -2.60 -2.44
CA LEU A 68 -0.78 -1.25 -2.56
C LEU A 68 -1.14 -0.70 -1.19
N SER A 69 -0.58 0.45 -0.85
CA SER A 69 -0.74 1.09 0.47
C SER A 69 -1.93 2.06 0.48
N GLY A 70 -2.79 1.91 1.48
CA GLY A 70 -3.85 2.87 1.77
C GLY A 70 -3.32 4.15 2.43
N TYR A 71 -4.12 5.21 2.40
CA TYR A 71 -3.79 6.48 3.05
C TYR A 71 -3.64 6.34 4.57
N THR A 72 -2.82 7.21 5.17
CA THR A 72 -2.63 7.30 6.63
C THR A 72 -3.66 8.19 7.33
N LEU A 73 -4.30 9.07 6.57
CA LEU A 73 -5.30 9.99 7.08
C LEU A 73 -6.42 10.15 6.05
N ILE A 74 -7.65 9.94 6.49
CA ILE A 74 -8.85 10.03 5.67
C ILE A 74 -9.69 11.21 6.14
N GLU A 75 -9.82 12.23 5.29
CA GLU A 75 -10.53 13.47 5.60
C GLU A 75 -11.75 13.72 4.71
N SER A 76 -11.97 12.90 3.68
CA SER A 76 -13.01 13.17 2.69
C SER A 76 -13.61 11.91 2.05
N THR A 77 -14.85 12.04 1.56
CA THR A 77 -15.53 10.98 0.81
C THR A 77 -14.77 10.57 -0.47
N SER A 78 -14.06 11.50 -1.10
CA SER A 78 -13.27 11.18 -2.30
C SER A 78 -12.10 10.23 -1.98
N GLN A 79 -11.50 10.37 -0.81
CA GLN A 79 -10.44 9.47 -0.33
C GLN A 79 -11.01 8.08 0.01
N ILE A 80 -12.19 8.01 0.59
CA ILE A 80 -12.89 6.73 0.82
C ILE A 80 -13.19 6.02 -0.52
N LYS A 81 -13.62 6.76 -1.54
CA LYS A 81 -13.84 6.22 -2.90
C LYS A 81 -12.53 5.69 -3.50
N TRP A 82 -11.40 6.36 -3.26
CA TRP A 82 -10.09 5.88 -3.67
C TRP A 82 -9.71 4.56 -2.98
N LEU A 83 -9.89 4.47 -1.65
CA LEU A 83 -9.62 3.24 -0.91
C LEU A 83 -10.48 2.05 -1.40
N ARG A 84 -11.75 2.30 -1.72
CA ARG A 84 -12.60 1.26 -2.33
C ARG A 84 -12.06 0.77 -3.67
N LYS A 85 -11.55 1.67 -4.52
CA LYS A 85 -10.87 1.26 -5.76
C LYS A 85 -9.64 0.39 -5.51
N LEU A 86 -8.89 0.66 -4.42
CA LEU A 86 -7.79 -0.22 -4.03
C LEU A 86 -8.31 -1.61 -3.65
N CYS A 87 -9.37 -1.71 -2.86
CA CYS A 87 -9.99 -2.98 -2.49
C CYS A 87 -10.45 -3.77 -3.73
N ASP A 88 -10.99 -3.08 -4.73
CA ASP A 88 -11.50 -3.70 -5.97
C ASP A 88 -10.38 -4.06 -6.97
N ALA A 89 -9.16 -3.61 -6.75
CA ALA A 89 -8.07 -3.74 -7.73
C ALA A 89 -7.44 -5.15 -7.80
N GLY A 90 -7.72 -6.03 -6.82
CA GLY A 90 -7.20 -7.39 -6.79
C GLY A 90 -5.70 -7.52 -6.52
N TRP A 91 -5.08 -6.52 -5.89
CA TRP A 91 -3.70 -6.53 -5.46
C TRP A 91 -3.59 -6.78 -3.96
N PRO A 92 -2.42 -7.28 -3.46
CA PRO A 92 -2.13 -7.26 -2.03
C PRO A 92 -2.24 -5.83 -1.48
N LEU A 93 -2.79 -5.68 -0.28
CA LEU A 93 -3.13 -4.39 0.30
C LEU A 93 -2.45 -4.18 1.65
N GLU A 94 -2.09 -2.91 1.93
CA GLU A 94 -1.64 -2.45 3.23
C GLU A 94 -2.63 -1.42 3.78
N ALA A 95 -3.11 -1.65 5.01
CA ALA A 95 -3.95 -0.70 5.73
C ALA A 95 -3.10 0.16 6.68
N ASN A 96 -3.21 1.49 6.55
CA ASN A 96 -2.53 2.47 7.40
C ASN A 96 -3.51 3.30 8.24
N ASP A 97 -4.81 3.07 8.11
CA ASP A 97 -5.89 3.75 8.84
C ASP A 97 -7.05 2.78 9.08
N LEU A 98 -7.79 2.98 10.18
CA LEU A 98 -8.92 2.12 10.54
C LEU A 98 -10.08 2.17 9.53
N THR A 99 -10.21 3.24 8.75
CA THR A 99 -11.19 3.31 7.66
C THR A 99 -10.87 2.26 6.58
N MET A 100 -9.60 2.09 6.24
CA MET A 100 -9.19 1.03 5.31
C MET A 100 -9.45 -0.36 5.88
N VAL A 101 -9.16 -0.58 7.17
CA VAL A 101 -9.48 -1.86 7.85
C VAL A 101 -10.98 -2.17 7.76
N ALA A 102 -11.85 -1.18 8.05
CA ALA A 102 -13.29 -1.36 7.94
C ALA A 102 -13.76 -1.66 6.50
N LEU A 103 -13.12 -1.07 5.50
CA LEU A 103 -13.42 -1.35 4.08
C LEU A 103 -12.99 -2.76 3.68
N LEU A 104 -11.83 -3.23 4.15
CA LEU A 104 -11.35 -4.60 3.92
C LEU A 104 -12.29 -5.62 4.54
N GLU A 105 -12.74 -5.40 5.78
CA GLU A 105 -13.70 -6.24 6.46
C GLU A 105 -15.05 -6.27 5.72
N ALA A 106 -15.58 -5.11 5.34
CA ALA A 106 -16.83 -5.01 4.58
C ALA A 106 -16.77 -5.69 3.19
N ALA A 107 -15.58 -5.74 2.58
CA ALA A 107 -15.32 -6.41 1.31
C ALA A 107 -14.96 -7.90 1.47
N ASN A 108 -14.92 -8.43 2.70
CA ASN A 108 -14.45 -9.77 3.04
C ASN A 108 -13.03 -10.07 2.51
N ILE A 109 -12.16 -9.08 2.53
CA ILE A 109 -10.75 -9.23 2.13
C ILE A 109 -9.95 -9.60 3.38
N SER A 110 -9.35 -10.77 3.35
CA SER A 110 -8.34 -11.26 4.31
C SER A 110 -6.95 -11.24 3.67
N ASP A 111 -5.91 -11.55 4.45
CA ASP A 111 -4.52 -11.60 3.99
C ASP A 111 -3.97 -10.22 3.56
N TRP A 112 -4.26 -9.20 4.36
CA TRP A 112 -3.74 -7.86 4.17
C TRP A 112 -2.61 -7.54 5.16
N THR A 113 -1.79 -6.55 4.83
CA THR A 113 -0.69 -6.06 5.67
C THR A 113 -1.16 -4.94 6.59
N ALA A 114 -0.87 -5.06 7.88
CA ALA A 114 -1.04 -3.98 8.84
C ALA A 114 0.15 -3.02 8.73
N GLY A 115 -0.09 -1.83 8.22
CA GLY A 115 0.95 -0.82 8.03
C GLY A 115 1.42 -0.19 9.35
N ALA A 116 2.60 0.40 9.31
CA ALA A 116 3.23 1.02 10.48
C ALA A 116 2.39 2.11 11.15
N GLN A 117 1.50 2.76 10.40
CA GLN A 117 0.66 3.84 10.89
C GLN A 117 -0.54 3.35 11.74
N LEU A 118 -0.80 2.05 11.77
CA LEU A 118 -1.76 1.46 12.71
C LEU A 118 -1.22 1.36 14.14
N ASN A 119 0.07 1.66 14.34
CA ASN A 119 0.72 1.76 15.65
C ASN A 119 0.52 0.52 16.52
N ILE A 120 0.79 -0.66 15.97
CA ILE A 120 0.66 -1.93 16.67
C ILE A 120 1.92 -2.16 17.52
N TYR A 121 1.85 -1.81 18.80
CA TYR A 121 2.95 -1.97 19.76
C TYR A 121 2.68 -3.04 20.82
N HIS A 122 1.50 -3.64 20.81
CA HIS A 122 1.06 -4.56 21.88
C HIS A 122 0.49 -5.85 21.30
N GLY A 123 0.75 -6.98 21.96
CA GLY A 123 0.32 -8.30 21.48
C GLY A 123 -1.21 -8.46 21.36
N ASP A 124 -1.99 -7.81 22.23
CA ASP A 124 -3.45 -7.87 22.14
C ASP A 124 -3.96 -7.11 20.90
N THR A 125 -3.39 -5.95 20.61
CA THR A 125 -3.70 -5.20 19.38
C THR A 125 -3.35 -6.01 18.15
N LEU A 126 -2.18 -6.67 18.14
CA LEU A 126 -1.78 -7.56 17.04
C LEU A 126 -2.80 -8.70 16.84
N ARG A 127 -3.22 -9.35 17.92
CA ARG A 127 -4.25 -10.42 17.85
C ARG A 127 -5.58 -9.90 17.31
N THR A 128 -5.97 -8.68 17.67
CA THR A 128 -7.20 -8.05 17.18
C THR A 128 -7.13 -7.85 15.67
N PHE A 129 -6.07 -7.26 15.14
CA PHE A 129 -5.91 -7.08 13.69
C PHE A 129 -5.75 -8.42 12.94
N ALA A 130 -5.08 -9.39 13.53
CA ALA A 130 -5.00 -10.72 12.96
C ALA A 130 -6.39 -11.39 12.85
N ALA A 131 -7.25 -11.21 13.86
CA ALA A 131 -8.64 -11.70 13.81
C ALA A 131 -9.48 -10.97 12.74
N MET A 132 -9.13 -9.74 12.37
CA MET A 132 -9.72 -8.98 11.27
C MET A 132 -9.12 -9.32 9.89
N GLY A 133 -8.21 -10.28 9.81
CA GLY A 133 -7.63 -10.75 8.55
C GLY A 133 -6.24 -10.19 8.20
N ALA A 134 -5.59 -9.45 9.09
CA ALA A 134 -4.20 -9.08 8.88
C ALA A 134 -3.29 -10.31 8.99
N SER A 135 -2.43 -10.52 8.01
CA SER A 135 -1.48 -11.65 7.95
C SER A 135 -0.02 -11.22 8.15
N ARG A 136 0.24 -9.94 8.04
CA ARG A 136 1.60 -9.38 8.17
C ARG A 136 1.53 -8.02 8.87
#